data_d8f0b91dd1271ee8604b302cd6ddaf4d
#
_entry.id   d8f0b91dd1271ee8604b302cd6ddaf4d
#
_cell.length_a   1.000
_cell.length_b   1.000
_cell.length_c   1.000
_cell.angle_alpha   90.00
_cell.angle_beta   90.00
_cell.angle_gamma   90.00
#
_symmetry.space_group_name_H-M   'P 1'
#
loop_
_entity.id
_entity.type
_entity.pdbx_description
1 polymer ?
#
loop_
_entity_poly.entity_id
_entity_poly.type
_entity_poly.pdbx_seq_one_letter_code
_entity_poly.pdbx_strand_id
1 'polypeptide(L)'
;MRGIWSSASKYYFSHKITAENPQGRRILEQVSGADMSSNLSSSHIEYGSSAFKAVLFSLFLAGFAIFSSLYCVQPMMPILADYFHISPTQSSFPLSFSTLALAVGLIFTGLISDRFGRKPIMVWSLFSVSVLLLLSAVLPVWSVFLATRILIGLTVSGVAAVAMTYIGEEVAAKDIGLAMGLYISGTAIGGMSGRLIAGVLVDFISWQSATLIIGLINLCIATTFYFLLPKSRNFQAYPIKLSRFLTAFQHNLSDPKLRILFLQGFILMGCFVSVFNYLSYRLILSPFELSHVWIGVISITYLAGIYSSPRAAAWSQKFGRFQVLVAMLASMLLGLVLMLVNSLVLIFIGLLIFTFAFFAAHSTASSWVSVQSLQYRAVGSSLYLFCYYLGSSVLGSFSGLVWEKAGWLGLSVFIGIILAISLLVAQQLKPKISKLEIK
;
A
#
# COMPACT_ATOMS: atom_id res chain seq x y z
N MET A 1 -6.45 18.46 26.99
CA MET A 1 -6.21 17.70 28.23
C MET A 1 -4.77 17.18 28.24
N ARG A 2 -3.81 18.05 28.53
CA ARG A 2 -2.36 17.75 28.60
C ARG A 2 -1.85 18.15 30.01
N GLY A 3 -2.41 17.61 31.08
CA GLY A 3 -2.04 18.12 32.39
C GLY A 3 -2.20 17.19 33.59
N ILE A 4 -2.59 15.93 33.43
CA ILE A 4 -2.94 15.11 34.63
C ILE A 4 -2.05 13.87 34.82
N TRP A 5 -1.18 13.50 33.86
CA TRP A 5 -0.32 12.30 33.98
C TRP A 5 1.15 12.60 34.32
N SER A 6 1.56 13.86 34.49
CA SER A 6 2.95 14.21 34.81
C SER A 6 3.23 14.37 36.33
N SER A 7 2.21 14.55 37.16
CA SER A 7 2.36 14.82 38.58
C SER A 7 2.26 13.59 39.50
N ALA A 8 1.50 12.56 39.14
CA ALA A 8 1.34 11.40 40.01
C ALA A 8 2.58 10.46 40.03
N SER A 9 3.30 10.35 38.90
CA SER A 9 4.53 9.52 38.84
C SER A 9 5.72 10.15 39.56
N LYS A 10 5.82 11.47 39.61
CA LYS A 10 6.88 12.17 40.35
C LYS A 10 6.68 12.16 41.85
N TYR A 11 5.43 12.12 42.32
CA TYR A 11 5.14 12.11 43.78
C TYR A 11 5.39 10.77 44.44
N TYR A 12 5.21 9.65 43.71
CA TYR A 12 5.38 8.31 44.30
C TYR A 12 6.83 7.88 44.44
N PHE A 13 7.76 8.43 43.62
CA PHE A 13 9.18 8.14 43.71
C PHE A 13 9.94 9.08 44.66
N SER A 14 9.42 10.29 44.91
CA SER A 14 10.07 11.29 45.74
C SER A 14 9.92 11.04 47.23
N HIS A 15 8.85 10.39 47.72
CA HIS A 15 8.57 10.29 49.15
C HIS A 15 9.15 9.05 49.83
N LYS A 16 9.78 8.12 49.16
CA LYS A 16 10.37 6.91 49.78
C LYS A 16 11.88 6.87 49.87
N ILE A 17 12.59 7.87 49.35
CA ILE A 17 14.09 7.89 49.32
C ILE A 17 14.70 9.07 50.11
N THR A 18 13.94 10.01 50.62
CA THR A 18 14.47 11.29 51.15
C THR A 18 14.51 11.42 52.66
N ALA A 19 14.34 10.37 53.44
CA ALA A 19 14.30 10.56 54.90
C ALA A 19 15.37 9.81 55.65
N GLU A 20 16.46 9.33 55.37
CA GLU A 20 17.44 8.77 56.28
C GLU A 20 18.68 8.09 55.65
N ASN A 21 19.28 8.61 54.58
CA ASN A 21 20.56 8.09 54.19
C ASN A 21 21.49 9.16 53.61
N PRO A 22 22.54 9.63 54.33
CA PRO A 22 23.54 10.60 53.85
C PRO A 22 24.30 10.14 52.59
N GLN A 23 24.39 8.84 52.35
CA GLN A 23 25.01 8.29 51.15
C GLN A 23 24.12 8.44 49.92
N GLY A 24 22.79 8.41 50.06
CA GLY A 24 21.84 8.64 48.99
C GLY A 24 21.87 10.08 48.44
N ARG A 25 22.17 11.07 49.29
CA ARG A 25 22.33 12.47 48.86
C ARG A 25 23.60 12.65 48.00
N ARG A 26 24.71 12.04 48.34
CA ARG A 26 25.95 12.12 47.54
C ARG A 26 25.81 11.46 46.18
N ILE A 27 25.04 10.37 46.09
CA ILE A 27 24.79 9.70 44.80
C ILE A 27 23.86 10.58 43.91
N LEU A 28 22.85 11.25 44.50
CA LEU A 28 21.98 12.17 43.77
C LEU A 28 22.74 13.44 43.34
N GLU A 29 23.65 13.97 44.13
CA GLU A 29 24.49 15.11 43.75
C GLU A 29 25.55 14.73 42.71
N GLN A 30 26.13 13.53 42.75
CA GLN A 30 27.00 13.01 41.68
C GLN A 30 26.26 12.71 40.37
N VAL A 31 24.98 12.30 40.45
CA VAL A 31 24.15 12.06 39.24
C VAL A 31 23.58 13.37 38.71
N SER A 32 23.35 14.39 39.56
CA SER A 32 22.85 15.70 39.10
C SER A 32 23.94 16.65 38.61
N GLY A 33 25.22 16.40 39.00
CA GLY A 33 26.38 17.21 38.57
C GLY A 33 27.13 16.64 37.35
N ALA A 34 26.79 15.44 36.90
CA ALA A 34 27.24 14.96 35.61
C ALA A 34 26.30 15.53 34.56
N ASP A 35 26.85 16.38 33.71
CA ASP A 35 26.21 16.91 32.48
C ASP A 35 25.73 15.75 31.59
N MET A 36 24.61 15.07 31.98
CA MET A 36 23.94 14.04 31.17
C MET A 36 23.11 14.66 30.04
N SER A 37 23.15 15.99 29.90
CA SER A 37 22.39 16.68 28.83
C SER A 37 23.16 16.85 27.51
N SER A 38 24.47 16.55 27.47
CA SER A 38 25.30 16.85 26.29
C SER A 38 25.78 15.68 25.46
N ASN A 39 25.48 14.41 25.83
CA ASN A 39 25.94 13.22 25.09
C ASN A 39 24.90 12.13 24.79
N LEU A 40 23.64 12.39 25.01
CA LEU A 40 22.56 11.66 24.33
C LEU A 40 22.34 12.33 22.96
N SER A 41 23.31 12.19 22.05
CA SER A 41 23.02 12.39 20.62
C SER A 41 21.80 11.53 20.32
N SER A 42 20.68 12.15 19.96
CA SER A 42 19.46 11.43 19.64
C SER A 42 19.81 10.33 18.65
N SER A 43 19.62 9.07 19.04
CA SER A 43 19.89 7.91 18.19
C SER A 43 19.02 7.92 16.93
N HIS A 44 18.01 8.80 16.89
CA HIS A 44 17.02 8.92 15.85
C HIS A 44 17.33 10.06 14.87
N ILE A 45 16.99 9.82 13.61
CA ILE A 45 17.15 10.77 12.51
C ILE A 45 16.08 11.87 12.65
N GLU A 46 16.52 13.12 12.82
CA GLU A 46 15.64 14.29 13.01
C GLU A 46 15.45 15.10 11.74
N TYR A 47 14.28 15.77 11.66
CA TYR A 47 13.95 16.73 10.61
C TYR A 47 15.07 17.76 10.38
N GLY A 48 15.29 18.09 9.09
CA GLY A 48 16.31 19.07 8.68
C GLY A 48 17.71 18.49 8.51
N SER A 49 18.04 17.32 9.11
CA SER A 49 19.34 16.69 8.93
C SER A 49 19.52 16.17 7.50
N SER A 50 20.78 16.05 7.04
CA SER A 50 21.10 15.42 5.75
C SER A 50 20.64 13.97 5.69
N ALA A 51 20.74 13.24 6.81
CA ALA A 51 20.26 11.89 6.96
C ALA A 51 18.72 11.81 6.78
N PHE A 52 17.97 12.76 7.32
CA PHE A 52 16.51 12.80 7.15
C PHE A 52 16.12 13.00 5.69
N LYS A 53 16.76 13.94 4.99
CA LYS A 53 16.52 14.15 3.54
C LYS A 53 16.86 12.91 2.74
N ALA A 54 17.96 12.22 3.07
CA ALA A 54 18.37 10.97 2.44
C ALA A 54 17.34 9.86 2.65
N VAL A 55 16.79 9.70 3.87
CA VAL A 55 15.72 8.74 4.16
C VAL A 55 14.48 9.05 3.35
N LEU A 56 14.00 10.30 3.36
CA LEU A 56 12.80 10.71 2.64
C LEU A 56 12.91 10.40 1.14
N PHE A 57 14.01 10.83 0.52
CA PHE A 57 14.22 10.65 -0.92
C PHE A 57 14.41 9.17 -1.29
N SER A 58 15.20 8.42 -0.51
CA SER A 58 15.41 6.98 -0.74
C SER A 58 14.11 6.19 -0.67
N LEU A 59 13.29 6.42 0.36
CA LEU A 59 12.06 5.68 0.55
C LEU A 59 10.97 6.10 -0.45
N PHE A 60 10.93 7.37 -0.85
CA PHE A 60 10.09 7.81 -1.97
C PHE A 60 10.45 7.06 -3.25
N LEU A 61 11.74 7.02 -3.61
CA LEU A 61 12.22 6.30 -4.79
C LEU A 61 11.97 4.79 -4.70
N ALA A 62 12.14 4.19 -3.52
CA ALA A 62 11.85 2.77 -3.32
C ALA A 62 10.36 2.46 -3.53
N GLY A 63 9.47 3.26 -2.95
CA GLY A 63 8.03 3.16 -3.18
C GLY A 63 7.66 3.33 -4.65
N PHE A 64 8.25 4.32 -5.31
CA PHE A 64 8.11 4.56 -6.75
C PHE A 64 8.53 3.32 -7.57
N ALA A 65 9.73 2.80 -7.32
CA ALA A 65 10.30 1.69 -8.08
C ALA A 65 9.46 0.41 -7.99
N ILE A 66 9.08 0.00 -6.76
CA ILE A 66 8.33 -1.25 -6.59
C ILE A 66 6.93 -1.20 -7.19
N PHE A 67 6.24 -0.06 -7.08
CA PHE A 67 4.89 0.07 -7.63
C PHE A 67 4.86 0.37 -9.12
N SER A 68 5.86 1.07 -9.67
CA SER A 68 6.02 1.20 -11.12
C SER A 68 6.30 -0.16 -11.77
N SER A 69 7.15 -0.99 -11.16
CA SER A 69 7.44 -2.36 -11.62
C SER A 69 6.21 -3.26 -11.60
N LEU A 70 5.40 -3.12 -10.56
CA LEU A 70 4.19 -3.95 -10.39
C LEU A 70 3.14 -3.63 -11.45
N TYR A 71 2.90 -2.33 -11.68
CA TYR A 71 1.76 -1.87 -12.49
C TYR A 71 2.08 -1.50 -13.94
N CYS A 72 3.35 -1.46 -14.35
CA CYS A 72 3.72 -1.15 -15.75
C CYS A 72 3.10 -2.12 -16.78
N VAL A 73 2.81 -3.35 -16.37
CA VAL A 73 2.22 -4.37 -17.24
C VAL A 73 0.75 -4.08 -17.61
N GLN A 74 0.04 -3.27 -16.82
CA GLN A 74 -1.39 -3.08 -16.96
C GLN A 74 -1.81 -2.43 -18.30
N PRO A 75 -1.19 -1.33 -18.77
CA PRO A 75 -1.48 -0.78 -20.10
C PRO A 75 -0.95 -1.66 -21.25
N MET A 76 -0.04 -2.59 -20.97
CA MET A 76 0.51 -3.53 -21.95
C MET A 76 -0.39 -4.75 -22.17
N MET A 77 -1.42 -5.00 -21.34
CA MET A 77 -2.23 -6.23 -21.40
C MET A 77 -2.77 -6.55 -22.79
N PRO A 78 -3.33 -5.60 -23.57
CA PRO A 78 -3.79 -5.89 -24.93
C PRO A 78 -2.63 -6.33 -25.86
N ILE A 79 -1.48 -5.64 -25.79
CA ILE A 79 -0.28 -5.97 -26.58
C ILE A 79 0.25 -7.36 -26.22
N LEU A 80 0.26 -7.71 -24.91
CA LEU A 80 0.70 -9.04 -24.47
C LEU A 80 -0.26 -10.13 -24.92
N ALA A 81 -1.58 -9.84 -24.95
CA ALA A 81 -2.58 -10.76 -25.46
C ALA A 81 -2.33 -11.08 -26.92
N ASP A 82 -2.08 -10.08 -27.75
CA ASP A 82 -1.79 -10.25 -29.18
C ASP A 82 -0.44 -10.93 -29.41
N TYR A 83 0.61 -10.49 -28.69
CA TYR A 83 1.97 -11.01 -28.87
C TYR A 83 2.11 -12.50 -28.50
N PHE A 84 1.48 -12.91 -27.39
CA PHE A 84 1.55 -14.30 -26.92
C PHE A 84 0.38 -15.17 -27.40
N HIS A 85 -0.55 -14.63 -28.20
CA HIS A 85 -1.77 -15.28 -28.68
C HIS A 85 -2.59 -15.88 -27.53
N ILE A 86 -2.82 -15.09 -26.48
CA ILE A 86 -3.54 -15.47 -25.27
C ILE A 86 -4.82 -14.65 -25.09
N SER A 87 -5.72 -15.15 -24.24
CA SER A 87 -6.97 -14.42 -23.97
C SER A 87 -6.77 -13.16 -23.11
N PRO A 88 -7.72 -12.20 -23.13
CA PRO A 88 -7.72 -11.05 -22.22
C PRO A 88 -7.67 -11.45 -20.75
N THR A 89 -8.29 -12.56 -20.36
CA THR A 89 -8.17 -13.13 -19.00
C THR A 89 -6.71 -13.48 -18.68
N GLN A 90 -6.06 -14.23 -19.56
CA GLN A 90 -4.68 -14.66 -19.37
C GLN A 90 -3.71 -13.47 -19.33
N SER A 91 -3.96 -12.41 -20.11
CA SER A 91 -3.12 -11.20 -20.08
C SER A 91 -3.16 -10.45 -18.75
N SER A 92 -4.15 -10.71 -17.89
CA SER A 92 -4.21 -10.16 -16.53
C SER A 92 -3.34 -10.93 -15.52
N PHE A 93 -2.94 -12.18 -15.84
CA PHE A 93 -2.17 -13.05 -14.93
C PHE A 93 -0.83 -12.46 -14.48
N PRO A 94 -0.06 -11.75 -15.31
CA PRO A 94 1.17 -11.11 -14.88
C PRO A 94 0.99 -10.18 -13.68
N LEU A 95 -0.07 -9.38 -13.66
CA LEU A 95 -0.39 -8.53 -12.52
C LEU A 95 -0.99 -9.33 -11.36
N SER A 96 -1.93 -10.22 -11.66
CA SER A 96 -2.62 -11.02 -10.65
C SER A 96 -1.68 -11.93 -9.87
N PHE A 97 -0.76 -12.61 -10.55
CA PHE A 97 0.24 -13.47 -9.89
C PHE A 97 1.26 -12.65 -9.11
N SER A 98 1.68 -11.47 -9.63
CA SER A 98 2.53 -10.56 -8.87
C SER A 98 1.85 -10.08 -7.58
N THR A 99 0.57 -9.69 -7.63
CA THR A 99 -0.16 -9.20 -6.45
C THR A 99 -0.47 -10.32 -5.46
N LEU A 100 -0.74 -11.55 -5.93
CA LEU A 100 -0.87 -12.72 -5.07
C LEU A 100 0.44 -13.03 -4.35
N ALA A 101 1.54 -13.06 -5.10
CA ALA A 101 2.86 -13.32 -4.56
C ALA A 101 3.29 -12.22 -3.56
N LEU A 102 2.96 -10.96 -3.85
CA LEU A 102 3.12 -9.84 -2.92
C LEU A 102 2.32 -10.05 -1.64
N ALA A 103 1.04 -10.45 -1.74
CA ALA A 103 0.18 -10.72 -0.59
C ALA A 103 0.80 -11.77 0.34
N VAL A 104 1.23 -12.89 -0.24
CA VAL A 104 1.93 -13.96 0.50
C VAL A 104 3.25 -13.46 1.08
N GLY A 105 4.03 -12.75 0.27
CA GLY A 105 5.32 -12.20 0.67
C GLY A 105 5.23 -11.25 1.87
N LEU A 106 4.20 -10.41 1.95
CA LEU A 106 3.99 -9.49 3.08
C LEU A 106 3.91 -10.19 4.43
N ILE A 107 3.38 -11.42 4.47
CA ILE A 107 3.28 -12.19 5.71
C ILE A 107 4.67 -12.65 6.19
N PHE A 108 5.53 -13.08 5.27
CA PHE A 108 6.83 -13.69 5.61
C PHE A 108 7.98 -12.69 5.65
N THR A 109 7.92 -11.63 4.87
CA THR A 109 9.04 -10.67 4.75
C THR A 109 9.31 -9.92 6.05
N GLY A 110 8.29 -9.64 6.85
CA GLY A 110 8.46 -9.07 8.18
C GLY A 110 9.35 -9.95 9.05
N LEU A 111 9.08 -11.26 9.10
CA LEU A 111 9.85 -12.24 9.86
C LEU A 111 11.31 -12.34 9.37
N ILE A 112 11.51 -12.30 8.05
CA ILE A 112 12.84 -12.36 7.43
C ILE A 112 13.63 -11.10 7.77
N SER A 113 12.99 -9.91 7.70
CA SER A 113 13.65 -8.64 7.98
C SER A 113 14.07 -8.48 9.44
N ASP A 114 13.36 -9.13 10.37
CA ASP A 114 13.72 -9.18 11.79
C ASP A 114 15.02 -9.96 12.06
N ARG A 115 15.44 -10.81 11.13
CA ARG A 115 16.68 -11.57 11.21
C ARG A 115 17.84 -10.88 10.49
N PHE A 116 17.61 -10.37 9.28
CA PHE A 116 18.69 -9.88 8.39
C PHE A 116 18.85 -8.35 8.41
N GLY A 117 17.93 -7.65 9.07
CA GLY A 117 17.92 -6.18 9.14
C GLY A 117 17.10 -5.52 8.02
N ARG A 118 16.75 -4.25 8.23
CA ARG A 118 15.81 -3.52 7.38
C ARG A 118 16.43 -3.13 6.04
N LYS A 119 17.53 -2.40 6.05
CA LYS A 119 18.19 -1.91 4.82
C LYS A 119 18.62 -3.03 3.88
N PRO A 120 19.27 -4.13 4.31
CA PRO A 120 19.66 -5.21 3.41
C PRO A 120 18.49 -5.82 2.65
N ILE A 121 17.36 -6.09 3.33
CA ILE A 121 16.16 -6.67 2.69
C ILE A 121 15.60 -5.75 1.62
N MET A 122 15.49 -4.44 1.91
CA MET A 122 15.00 -3.47 0.92
C MET A 122 15.94 -3.34 -0.29
N VAL A 123 17.25 -3.34 -0.06
CA VAL A 123 18.27 -3.32 -1.12
C VAL A 123 18.14 -4.54 -2.02
N TRP A 124 18.17 -5.75 -1.44
CA TRP A 124 18.00 -7.00 -2.19
C TRP A 124 16.69 -7.02 -2.98
N SER A 125 15.59 -6.53 -2.39
CA SER A 125 14.30 -6.39 -3.07
C SER A 125 14.40 -5.53 -4.33
N LEU A 126 14.95 -4.32 -4.23
CA LEU A 126 15.04 -3.39 -5.36
C LEU A 126 15.93 -3.92 -6.48
N PHE A 127 17.11 -4.48 -6.16
CA PHE A 127 17.97 -5.08 -7.17
C PHE A 127 17.32 -6.30 -7.83
N SER A 128 16.69 -7.19 -7.05
CA SER A 128 15.99 -8.36 -7.59
C SER A 128 14.85 -7.96 -8.53
N VAL A 129 14.02 -6.98 -8.14
CA VAL A 129 12.95 -6.45 -9.01
C VAL A 129 13.52 -5.94 -10.32
N SER A 130 14.63 -5.17 -10.28
CA SER A 130 15.27 -4.63 -11.47
C SER A 130 15.78 -5.73 -12.40
N VAL A 131 16.50 -6.71 -11.85
CA VAL A 131 17.03 -7.84 -12.61
C VAL A 131 15.92 -8.68 -13.22
N LEU A 132 14.84 -8.94 -12.47
CA LEU A 132 13.69 -9.70 -12.96
C LEU A 132 12.94 -8.98 -14.09
N LEU A 133 12.83 -7.65 -14.03
CA LEU A 133 12.28 -6.86 -15.15
C LEU A 133 13.15 -6.98 -16.40
N LEU A 134 14.47 -6.83 -16.26
CA LEU A 134 15.41 -6.97 -17.37
C LEU A 134 15.33 -8.38 -17.96
N LEU A 135 15.29 -9.41 -17.12
CA LEU A 135 15.15 -10.80 -17.56
C LEU A 135 13.84 -11.06 -18.30
N SER A 136 12.72 -10.50 -17.83
CA SER A 136 11.41 -10.63 -18.46
C SER A 136 11.36 -9.97 -19.85
N ALA A 137 12.18 -8.93 -20.09
CA ALA A 137 12.29 -8.25 -21.37
C ALA A 137 13.12 -9.04 -22.41
N VAL A 138 14.17 -9.74 -21.92
CA VAL A 138 15.12 -10.46 -22.79
C VAL A 138 14.64 -11.87 -23.14
N LEU A 139 13.83 -12.49 -22.28
CA LEU A 139 13.29 -13.84 -22.46
C LEU A 139 11.78 -13.80 -22.72
N PRO A 140 11.30 -13.50 -23.94
CA PRO A 140 9.89 -13.32 -24.23
C PRO A 140 9.15 -14.65 -24.41
N VAL A 141 9.23 -15.50 -23.40
CA VAL A 141 8.48 -16.77 -23.31
C VAL A 141 7.42 -16.62 -22.22
N TRP A 142 6.16 -16.92 -22.54
CA TRP A 142 5.03 -16.66 -21.64
C TRP A 142 5.19 -17.24 -20.23
N SER A 143 5.61 -18.49 -20.13
CA SER A 143 5.82 -19.15 -18.82
C SER A 143 6.95 -18.49 -18.01
N VAL A 144 8.04 -18.08 -18.68
CA VAL A 144 9.16 -17.37 -18.05
C VAL A 144 8.70 -15.98 -17.60
N PHE A 145 7.94 -15.28 -18.45
CA PHE A 145 7.36 -13.98 -18.11
C PHE A 145 6.48 -14.07 -16.86
N LEU A 146 5.59 -15.08 -16.78
CA LEU A 146 4.76 -15.31 -15.58
C LEU A 146 5.61 -15.64 -14.34
N ALA A 147 6.63 -16.48 -14.49
CA ALA A 147 7.53 -16.83 -13.38
C ALA A 147 8.27 -15.59 -12.85
N THR A 148 8.79 -14.72 -13.75
CA THR A 148 9.42 -13.46 -13.34
C THR A 148 8.44 -12.54 -12.62
N ARG A 149 7.17 -12.48 -13.04
CA ARG A 149 6.13 -11.67 -12.39
C ARG A 149 5.79 -12.18 -10.98
N ILE A 150 5.74 -13.50 -10.76
CA ILE A 150 5.61 -14.10 -9.41
C ILE A 150 6.78 -13.67 -8.52
N LEU A 151 8.01 -13.82 -9.02
CA LEU A 151 9.21 -13.44 -8.29
C LEU A 151 9.28 -11.93 -8.02
N ILE A 152 8.85 -11.08 -8.96
CA ILE A 152 8.71 -9.63 -8.75
C ILE A 152 7.75 -9.37 -7.58
N GLY A 153 6.59 -10.02 -7.55
CA GLY A 153 5.63 -9.86 -6.45
C GLY A 153 6.22 -10.22 -5.09
N LEU A 154 6.92 -11.36 -4.99
CA LEU A 154 7.60 -11.79 -3.77
C LEU A 154 8.68 -10.78 -3.34
N THR A 155 9.49 -10.30 -4.27
CA THR A 155 10.58 -9.36 -3.97
C THR A 155 10.07 -7.96 -3.62
N VAL A 156 9.01 -7.47 -4.27
CA VAL A 156 8.33 -6.20 -3.94
C VAL A 156 7.90 -6.17 -2.48
N SER A 157 7.49 -7.30 -1.91
CA SER A 157 7.10 -7.38 -0.50
C SER A 157 8.22 -6.96 0.47
N GLY A 158 9.49 -7.13 0.07
CA GLY A 158 10.64 -6.75 0.87
C GLY A 158 10.74 -5.25 1.17
N VAL A 159 10.37 -4.40 0.22
CA VAL A 159 10.26 -2.96 0.48
C VAL A 159 8.92 -2.64 1.13
N ALA A 160 7.82 -3.18 0.61
CA ALA A 160 6.47 -2.83 1.06
C ALA A 160 6.22 -3.15 2.55
N ALA A 161 6.76 -4.27 3.06
CA ALA A 161 6.63 -4.65 4.46
C ALA A 161 7.61 -3.93 5.38
N VAL A 162 8.80 -3.57 4.88
CA VAL A 162 9.94 -3.18 5.74
C VAL A 162 10.13 -1.66 5.82
N ALA A 163 9.75 -0.91 4.77
CA ALA A 163 9.98 0.53 4.73
C ALA A 163 9.33 1.30 5.91
N MET A 164 8.08 0.97 6.25
CA MET A 164 7.40 1.63 7.38
C MET A 164 8.03 1.26 8.72
N THR A 165 8.51 0.03 8.87
CA THR A 165 9.21 -0.42 10.08
C THR A 165 10.53 0.32 10.23
N TYR A 166 11.31 0.45 9.14
CA TYR A 166 12.54 1.24 9.13
C TYR A 166 12.29 2.69 9.56
N ILE A 167 11.24 3.33 9.03
CA ILE A 167 10.86 4.70 9.43
C ILE A 167 10.57 4.77 10.93
N GLY A 168 9.79 3.82 11.44
CA GLY A 168 9.42 3.78 12.86
C GLY A 168 10.59 3.55 13.82
N GLU A 169 11.63 2.82 13.37
CA GLU A 169 12.82 2.51 14.16
C GLU A 169 13.89 3.61 14.09
N GLU A 170 14.06 4.28 12.95
CA GLU A 170 15.19 5.18 12.70
C GLU A 170 14.84 6.67 12.79
N VAL A 171 13.57 7.05 12.52
CA VAL A 171 13.13 8.44 12.47
C VAL A 171 12.54 8.89 13.81
N ALA A 172 12.85 10.13 14.22
CA ALA A 172 12.31 10.71 15.44
C ALA A 172 10.77 10.72 15.44
N ALA A 173 10.16 10.38 16.58
CA ALA A 173 8.69 10.18 16.71
C ALA A 173 7.85 11.36 16.17
N LYS A 174 8.33 12.59 16.34
CA LYS A 174 7.68 13.81 15.83
C LYS A 174 7.64 13.90 14.30
N ASP A 175 8.57 13.23 13.59
CA ASP A 175 8.83 13.36 12.16
C ASP A 175 8.37 12.11 11.36
N ILE A 176 7.99 11.02 12.05
CA ILE A 176 7.53 9.76 11.42
C ILE A 176 6.39 9.99 10.42
N GLY A 177 5.44 10.84 10.77
CA GLY A 177 4.27 11.11 9.91
C GLY A 177 4.64 11.66 8.54
N LEU A 178 5.62 12.58 8.48
CA LEU A 178 6.13 13.13 7.23
C LEU A 178 6.85 12.07 6.40
N ALA A 179 7.72 11.28 7.03
CA ALA A 179 8.48 10.24 6.35
C ALA A 179 7.56 9.14 5.77
N MET A 180 6.59 8.68 6.54
CA MET A 180 5.58 7.72 6.06
C MET A 180 4.73 8.30 4.93
N GLY A 181 4.28 9.55 5.06
CA GLY A 181 3.51 10.23 4.03
C GLY A 181 4.25 10.32 2.70
N LEU A 182 5.54 10.62 2.73
CA LEU A 182 6.35 10.71 1.52
C LEU A 182 6.61 9.34 0.89
N TYR A 183 6.85 8.29 1.70
CA TYR A 183 6.94 6.91 1.21
C TYR A 183 5.64 6.48 0.51
N ILE A 184 4.48 6.71 1.15
CA ILE A 184 3.16 6.39 0.58
C ILE A 184 2.91 7.19 -0.71
N SER A 185 3.32 8.46 -0.76
CA SER A 185 3.26 9.26 -1.99
C SER A 185 4.13 8.65 -3.09
N GLY A 186 5.32 8.16 -2.75
CA GLY A 186 6.19 7.42 -3.68
C GLY A 186 5.49 6.20 -4.26
N THR A 187 4.79 5.40 -3.45
CA THR A 187 4.04 4.22 -3.92
C THR A 187 2.90 4.59 -4.88
N ALA A 188 2.13 5.63 -4.55
CA ALA A 188 1.01 6.09 -5.38
C ALA A 188 1.49 6.69 -6.71
N ILE A 189 2.51 7.56 -6.67
CA ILE A 189 3.12 8.15 -7.86
C ILE A 189 3.80 7.06 -8.69
N GLY A 190 4.48 6.09 -8.07
CA GLY A 190 5.08 4.95 -8.76
C GLY A 190 4.05 4.12 -9.52
N GLY A 191 2.94 3.79 -8.88
CA GLY A 191 1.84 3.07 -9.53
C GLY A 191 1.21 3.83 -10.70
N MET A 192 1.05 5.14 -10.58
CA MET A 192 0.59 6.02 -11.65
C MET A 192 1.61 6.11 -12.78
N SER A 193 2.86 6.46 -12.44
CA SER A 193 3.91 6.68 -13.42
C SER A 193 4.32 5.41 -14.14
N GLY A 194 4.30 4.25 -13.47
CA GLY A 194 4.56 2.97 -14.11
C GLY A 194 3.60 2.69 -15.28
N ARG A 195 2.32 2.99 -15.09
CA ARG A 195 1.31 2.88 -16.16
C ARG A 195 1.51 3.94 -17.24
N LEU A 196 1.72 5.19 -16.83
CA LEU A 196 1.91 6.29 -17.77
C LEU A 196 3.14 6.06 -18.66
N ILE A 197 4.29 5.76 -18.05
CA ILE A 197 5.56 5.52 -18.78
C ILE A 197 5.40 4.30 -19.69
N ALA A 198 4.82 3.20 -19.19
CA ALA A 198 4.61 2.01 -19.99
C ALA A 198 3.66 2.29 -21.17
N GLY A 199 2.52 2.94 -20.94
CA GLY A 199 1.56 3.27 -22.00
C GLY A 199 2.15 4.20 -23.07
N VAL A 200 2.97 5.17 -22.67
CA VAL A 200 3.65 6.05 -23.62
C VAL A 200 4.70 5.27 -24.42
N LEU A 201 5.55 4.49 -23.75
CA LEU A 201 6.65 3.81 -24.44
C LEU A 201 6.14 2.79 -25.47
N VAL A 202 5.09 2.02 -25.17
CA VAL A 202 4.62 0.94 -26.07
C VAL A 202 3.94 1.43 -27.34
N ASP A 203 3.60 2.70 -27.45
CA ASP A 203 3.16 3.29 -28.72
C ASP A 203 4.32 3.55 -29.70
N PHE A 204 5.54 3.69 -29.19
CA PHE A 204 6.71 4.03 -30.00
C PHE A 204 7.73 2.89 -30.14
N ILE A 205 7.77 1.99 -29.15
CA ILE A 205 8.73 0.89 -29.09
C ILE A 205 8.06 -0.40 -28.63
N SER A 206 8.74 -1.53 -28.82
CA SER A 206 8.21 -2.82 -28.38
C SER A 206 8.00 -2.90 -26.85
N TRP A 207 7.07 -3.75 -26.41
CA TRP A 207 6.83 -3.96 -24.98
C TRP A 207 8.09 -4.47 -24.25
N GLN A 208 8.95 -5.24 -24.95
CA GLN A 208 10.23 -5.70 -24.44
C GLN A 208 11.15 -4.50 -24.14
N SER A 209 11.31 -3.60 -25.12
CA SER A 209 12.13 -2.39 -24.95
C SER A 209 11.58 -1.47 -23.88
N ALA A 210 10.27 -1.30 -23.80
CA ALA A 210 9.61 -0.54 -22.73
C ALA A 210 9.88 -1.14 -21.35
N THR A 211 9.75 -2.46 -21.21
CA THR A 211 10.06 -3.18 -19.96
C THR A 211 11.54 -3.08 -19.60
N LEU A 212 12.45 -3.15 -20.59
CA LEU A 212 13.88 -2.98 -20.40
C LEU A 212 14.21 -1.59 -19.84
N ILE A 213 13.65 -0.53 -20.43
CA ILE A 213 13.84 0.86 -19.97
C ILE A 213 13.35 1.01 -18.52
N ILE A 214 12.17 0.49 -18.19
CA ILE A 214 11.65 0.52 -16.83
C ILE A 214 12.57 -0.25 -15.88
N GLY A 215 13.08 -1.41 -16.29
CA GLY A 215 14.06 -2.19 -15.53
C GLY A 215 15.36 -1.44 -15.26
N LEU A 216 15.89 -0.71 -16.26
CA LEU A 216 17.09 0.13 -16.12
C LEU A 216 16.84 1.31 -15.17
N ILE A 217 15.70 1.99 -15.28
CA ILE A 217 15.31 3.07 -14.35
C ILE A 217 15.27 2.51 -12.91
N ASN A 218 14.67 1.34 -12.72
CA ASN A 218 14.60 0.71 -11.40
C ASN A 218 16.00 0.31 -10.88
N LEU A 219 16.90 -0.14 -11.75
CA LEU A 219 18.29 -0.44 -11.40
C LEU A 219 19.05 0.80 -10.94
N CYS A 220 18.87 1.93 -11.63
CA CYS A 220 19.41 3.22 -11.21
C CYS A 220 18.86 3.64 -9.84
N ILE A 221 17.56 3.46 -9.63
CA ILE A 221 16.92 3.73 -8.32
C ILE A 221 17.48 2.81 -7.23
N ALA A 222 17.61 1.50 -7.49
CA ALA A 222 18.16 0.54 -6.55
C ALA A 222 19.60 0.91 -6.14
N THR A 223 20.42 1.32 -7.11
CA THR A 223 21.80 1.79 -6.89
C THR A 223 21.83 3.07 -6.05
N THR A 224 21.00 4.05 -6.41
CA THR A 224 20.85 5.30 -5.64
C THR A 224 20.41 5.01 -4.21
N PHE A 225 19.42 4.14 -4.02
CA PHE A 225 18.93 3.72 -2.72
C PHE A 225 20.01 3.06 -1.85
N TYR A 226 20.81 2.16 -2.44
CA TYR A 226 21.89 1.48 -1.75
C TYR A 226 22.89 2.46 -1.10
N PHE A 227 23.31 3.49 -1.87
CA PHE A 227 24.28 4.47 -1.39
C PHE A 227 23.64 5.52 -0.46
N LEU A 228 22.38 5.91 -0.72
CA LEU A 228 21.77 7.05 -0.06
C LEU A 228 21.10 6.70 1.25
N LEU A 229 20.42 5.55 1.36
CA LEU A 229 19.71 5.20 2.60
C LEU A 229 20.72 4.96 3.74
N PRO A 230 20.58 5.63 4.89
CA PRO A 230 21.42 5.37 6.05
C PRO A 230 21.31 3.91 6.54
N LYS A 231 22.36 3.39 7.16
CA LYS A 231 22.32 2.08 7.82
C LYS A 231 21.36 2.14 9.02
N SER A 232 20.63 1.04 9.28
CA SER A 232 19.83 0.91 10.49
C SER A 232 20.75 0.92 11.72
N ARG A 233 20.49 1.85 12.66
CA ARG A 233 21.23 2.01 13.92
C ARG A 233 20.43 1.51 15.12
N ASN A 234 19.11 1.60 15.04
CA ASN A 234 18.19 1.25 16.12
C ASN A 234 17.55 -0.13 15.93
N PHE A 235 17.97 -0.85 14.89
CA PHE A 235 17.48 -2.20 14.63
C PHE A 235 17.88 -3.15 15.76
N GLN A 236 16.87 -3.82 16.34
CA GLN A 236 17.06 -4.91 17.29
C GLN A 236 16.40 -6.17 16.71
N ALA A 237 17.18 -7.25 16.61
CA ALA A 237 16.66 -8.53 16.16
C ALA A 237 15.77 -9.15 17.23
N TYR A 238 14.46 -9.17 17.01
CA TYR A 238 13.52 -9.88 17.87
C TYR A 238 12.93 -11.07 17.09
N PRO A 239 13.37 -12.30 17.39
CA PRO A 239 12.76 -13.46 16.77
C PRO A 239 11.29 -13.58 17.20
N ILE A 240 10.38 -13.32 16.27
CA ILE A 240 8.94 -13.51 16.52
C ILE A 240 8.70 -15.01 16.67
N LYS A 241 8.21 -15.44 17.84
CA LYS A 241 7.79 -16.84 18.03
C LYS A 241 6.56 -17.09 17.15
N LEU A 242 6.62 -18.09 16.29
CA LEU A 242 5.52 -18.46 15.38
C LEU A 242 4.19 -18.66 16.14
N SER A 243 4.25 -19.19 17.37
CA SER A 243 3.06 -19.32 18.24
C SER A 243 2.38 -17.99 18.52
N ARG A 244 3.15 -16.94 18.82
CA ARG A 244 2.61 -15.60 19.07
C ARG A 244 1.98 -14.99 17.81
N PHE A 245 2.58 -15.22 16.65
CA PHE A 245 2.01 -14.82 15.36
C PHE A 245 0.68 -15.54 15.08
N LEU A 246 0.62 -16.86 15.26
CA LEU A 246 -0.61 -17.64 15.09
C LEU A 246 -1.73 -17.20 16.05
N THR A 247 -1.41 -16.92 17.31
CA THR A 247 -2.38 -16.37 18.27
C THR A 247 -2.92 -15.01 17.82
N ALA A 248 -2.05 -14.12 17.36
CA ALA A 248 -2.45 -12.82 16.85
C ALA A 248 -3.31 -12.93 15.57
N PHE A 249 -2.98 -13.86 14.70
CA PHE A 249 -3.73 -14.18 13.48
C PHE A 249 -5.14 -14.67 13.82
N GLN A 250 -5.26 -15.68 14.70
CA GLN A 250 -6.55 -16.21 15.15
C GLN A 250 -7.40 -15.14 15.83
N HIS A 251 -6.80 -14.34 16.71
CA HIS A 251 -7.50 -13.26 17.40
C HIS A 251 -8.10 -12.24 16.43
N ASN A 252 -7.33 -11.78 15.45
CA ASN A 252 -7.82 -10.83 14.45
C ASN A 252 -8.92 -11.44 13.54
N LEU A 253 -8.83 -12.72 13.20
CA LEU A 253 -9.85 -13.40 12.40
C LEU A 253 -11.12 -13.72 13.22
N SER A 254 -11.04 -13.79 14.54
CA SER A 254 -12.21 -14.02 15.41
C SER A 254 -13.10 -12.78 15.55
N ASP A 255 -12.56 -11.58 15.35
CA ASP A 255 -13.34 -10.34 15.41
C ASP A 255 -14.21 -10.18 14.14
N PRO A 256 -15.57 -10.21 14.28
CA PRO A 256 -16.46 -10.07 13.12
C PRO A 256 -16.32 -8.73 12.38
N LYS A 257 -15.99 -7.64 13.09
CA LYS A 257 -15.76 -6.33 12.45
C LYS A 257 -14.49 -6.32 11.61
N LEU A 258 -13.41 -6.95 12.11
CA LEU A 258 -12.17 -7.09 11.35
C LEU A 258 -12.37 -7.95 10.11
N ARG A 259 -13.12 -9.05 10.18
CA ARG A 259 -13.46 -9.87 9.00
C ARG A 259 -14.18 -9.06 7.93
N ILE A 260 -15.12 -8.21 8.32
CA ILE A 260 -15.83 -7.33 7.38
C ILE A 260 -14.83 -6.32 6.76
N LEU A 261 -13.96 -5.72 7.55
CA LEU A 261 -12.98 -4.77 7.05
C LEU A 261 -11.96 -5.43 6.11
N PHE A 262 -11.55 -6.68 6.37
CA PHE A 262 -10.71 -7.46 5.47
C PHE A 262 -11.42 -7.75 4.14
N LEU A 263 -12.71 -8.12 4.22
CA LEU A 263 -13.55 -8.29 3.02
C LEU A 263 -13.70 -6.97 2.24
N GLN A 264 -13.85 -5.83 2.93
CA GLN A 264 -13.85 -4.52 2.27
C GLN A 264 -12.53 -4.27 1.52
N GLY A 265 -11.37 -4.57 2.12
CA GLY A 265 -10.08 -4.47 1.44
C GLY A 265 -10.02 -5.31 0.17
N PHE A 266 -10.45 -6.58 0.26
CA PHE A 266 -10.53 -7.50 -0.88
C PHE A 266 -11.40 -6.94 -2.01
N ILE A 267 -12.61 -6.49 -1.71
CA ILE A 267 -13.56 -5.98 -2.71
C ILE A 267 -13.05 -4.67 -3.32
N LEU A 268 -12.60 -3.73 -2.50
CA LEU A 268 -12.13 -2.42 -2.96
C LEU A 268 -11.03 -2.57 -4.00
N MET A 269 -9.97 -3.32 -3.66
CA MET A 269 -8.83 -3.48 -4.57
C MET A 269 -9.17 -4.36 -5.77
N GLY A 270 -9.97 -5.39 -5.57
CA GLY A 270 -10.41 -6.25 -6.66
C GLY A 270 -11.22 -5.49 -7.70
N CYS A 271 -12.22 -4.71 -7.29
CA CYS A 271 -13.00 -3.88 -8.21
C CYS A 271 -12.16 -2.81 -8.90
N PHE A 272 -11.25 -2.18 -8.15
CA PHE A 272 -10.36 -1.15 -8.68
C PHE A 272 -9.45 -1.68 -9.78
N VAL A 273 -8.76 -2.79 -9.51
CA VAL A 273 -7.86 -3.42 -10.49
C VAL A 273 -8.63 -3.95 -11.70
N SER A 274 -9.83 -4.52 -11.50
CA SER A 274 -10.68 -5.00 -12.59
C SER A 274 -11.06 -3.88 -13.56
N VAL A 275 -11.46 -2.71 -13.04
CA VAL A 275 -11.77 -1.55 -13.89
C VAL A 275 -10.53 -1.15 -14.69
N PHE A 276 -9.37 -0.98 -14.07
CA PHE A 276 -8.14 -0.56 -14.76
C PHE A 276 -7.61 -1.59 -15.75
N ASN A 277 -7.77 -2.89 -15.48
CA ASN A 277 -7.34 -3.95 -16.39
C ASN A 277 -8.12 -3.92 -17.71
N TYR A 278 -9.45 -3.81 -17.64
CA TYR A 278 -10.31 -4.01 -18.80
C TYR A 278 -10.80 -2.71 -19.43
N LEU A 279 -10.65 -1.57 -18.77
CA LEU A 279 -10.89 -0.26 -19.37
C LEU A 279 -9.92 0.00 -20.53
N SER A 280 -8.65 -0.46 -20.45
CA SER A 280 -7.71 -0.39 -21.55
C SER A 280 -8.22 -1.11 -22.80
N TYR A 281 -8.74 -2.31 -22.66
CA TYR A 281 -9.34 -3.05 -23.77
C TYR A 281 -10.55 -2.31 -24.39
N ARG A 282 -11.44 -1.77 -23.53
CA ARG A 282 -12.59 -1.01 -24.01
C ARG A 282 -12.17 0.20 -24.82
N LEU A 283 -11.14 0.92 -24.40
CA LEU A 283 -10.76 2.19 -25.00
C LEU A 283 -9.94 2.02 -26.29
N ILE A 284 -9.28 0.87 -26.47
CA ILE A 284 -8.59 0.54 -27.73
C ILE A 284 -9.61 0.12 -28.81
N LEU A 285 -10.72 -0.51 -28.40
CA LEU A 285 -11.75 -0.97 -29.33
C LEU A 285 -12.68 0.17 -29.77
N SER A 286 -13.37 -0.05 -30.91
CA SER A 286 -14.44 0.84 -31.38
C SER A 286 -15.50 1.03 -30.27
N PRO A 287 -16.06 2.23 -30.08
CA PRO A 287 -15.94 3.43 -30.94
C PRO A 287 -14.81 4.39 -30.56
N PHE A 288 -13.94 4.07 -29.61
CA PHE A 288 -12.95 5.02 -29.08
C PHE A 288 -11.61 4.98 -29.81
N GLU A 289 -11.10 3.79 -30.10
CA GLU A 289 -9.84 3.53 -30.85
C GLU A 289 -8.65 4.37 -30.34
N LEU A 290 -8.55 4.49 -29.02
CA LEU A 290 -7.48 5.28 -28.37
C LEU A 290 -6.14 4.54 -28.45
N SER A 291 -5.05 5.30 -28.66
CA SER A 291 -3.69 4.79 -28.54
C SER A 291 -3.32 4.48 -27.08
N HIS A 292 -2.28 3.69 -26.87
CA HIS A 292 -1.79 3.30 -25.53
C HIS A 292 -1.27 4.51 -24.73
N VAL A 293 -0.82 5.59 -25.39
CA VAL A 293 -0.49 6.87 -24.72
C VAL A 293 -1.69 7.34 -23.88
N TRP A 294 -2.87 7.42 -24.50
CA TRP A 294 -4.08 7.90 -23.81
C TRP A 294 -4.49 6.97 -22.67
N ILE A 295 -4.30 5.65 -22.81
CA ILE A 295 -4.53 4.67 -21.75
C ILE A 295 -3.55 4.89 -20.59
N GLY A 296 -2.30 5.21 -20.89
CA GLY A 296 -1.33 5.61 -19.87
C GLY A 296 -1.74 6.90 -19.17
N VAL A 297 -2.16 7.93 -19.94
CA VAL A 297 -2.60 9.23 -19.43
C VAL A 297 -3.80 9.13 -18.47
N ILE A 298 -4.72 8.18 -18.70
CA ILE A 298 -5.85 7.93 -17.79
C ILE A 298 -5.38 7.67 -16.34
N SER A 299 -4.18 7.13 -16.16
CA SER A 299 -3.59 6.91 -14.82
C SER A 299 -3.39 8.21 -14.02
N ILE A 300 -3.45 9.39 -14.65
CA ILE A 300 -3.44 10.69 -13.97
C ILE A 300 -4.61 10.83 -13.00
N THR A 301 -5.71 10.09 -13.18
CA THR A 301 -6.82 10.01 -12.22
C THR A 301 -6.38 9.58 -10.82
N TYR A 302 -5.20 8.93 -10.67
CA TYR A 302 -4.59 8.64 -9.36
C TYR A 302 -4.31 9.89 -8.53
N LEU A 303 -4.12 11.06 -9.17
CA LEU A 303 -3.97 12.33 -8.45
C LEU A 303 -5.19 12.65 -7.57
N ALA A 304 -6.40 12.28 -8.04
CA ALA A 304 -7.60 12.39 -7.22
C ALA A 304 -7.54 11.50 -5.97
N GLY A 305 -6.94 10.31 -6.10
CA GLY A 305 -6.68 9.41 -4.97
C GLY A 305 -5.64 9.95 -3.99
N ILE A 306 -4.53 10.49 -4.49
CA ILE A 306 -3.51 11.16 -3.68
C ILE A 306 -4.11 12.31 -2.87
N TYR A 307 -5.05 13.04 -3.47
CA TYR A 307 -5.78 14.11 -2.80
C TYR A 307 -6.78 13.60 -1.75
N SER A 308 -7.56 12.55 -2.06
CA SER A 308 -8.65 12.04 -1.21
C SER A 308 -8.15 11.24 0.00
N SER A 309 -7.09 10.44 -0.17
CA SER A 309 -6.60 9.52 0.86
C SER A 309 -6.25 10.19 2.20
N PRO A 310 -5.44 11.26 2.27
CA PRO A 310 -5.14 11.93 3.54
C PRO A 310 -6.36 12.64 4.14
N ARG A 311 -7.30 13.11 3.30
CA ARG A 311 -8.54 13.78 3.75
C ARG A 311 -9.56 12.81 4.34
N ALA A 312 -9.51 11.54 3.95
CA ALA A 312 -10.39 10.51 4.49
C ALA A 312 -10.29 10.38 6.02
N ALA A 313 -9.12 10.63 6.60
CA ALA A 313 -8.93 10.66 8.06
C ALA A 313 -9.73 11.81 8.72
N ALA A 314 -9.66 13.02 8.18
CA ALA A 314 -10.40 14.16 8.68
C ALA A 314 -11.91 13.99 8.50
N TRP A 315 -12.35 13.47 7.35
CA TRP A 315 -13.76 13.14 7.13
C TRP A 315 -14.25 12.06 8.08
N SER A 316 -13.44 11.04 8.35
CA SER A 316 -13.77 9.97 9.30
C SER A 316 -13.90 10.48 10.74
N GLN A 317 -13.14 11.50 11.13
CA GLN A 317 -13.28 12.18 12.41
C GLN A 317 -14.55 13.03 12.48
N LYS A 318 -14.87 13.75 11.41
CA LYS A 318 -16.02 14.66 11.36
C LYS A 318 -17.36 13.93 11.21
N PHE A 319 -17.43 12.96 10.32
CA PHE A 319 -18.69 12.31 9.92
C PHE A 319 -18.82 10.88 10.42
N GLY A 320 -17.73 10.28 10.95
CA GLY A 320 -17.67 8.88 11.32
C GLY A 320 -17.15 7.98 10.20
N ARG A 321 -16.40 6.92 10.59
CA ARG A 321 -15.77 5.99 9.62
C ARG A 321 -16.79 5.24 8.78
N PHE A 322 -17.90 4.82 9.38
CA PHE A 322 -18.99 4.11 8.71
C PHE A 322 -19.59 4.95 7.58
N GLN A 323 -19.96 6.19 7.87
CA GLN A 323 -20.58 7.11 6.91
C GLN A 323 -19.64 7.41 5.74
N VAL A 324 -18.35 7.63 6.03
CA VAL A 324 -17.36 7.88 4.98
C VAL A 324 -17.17 6.65 4.10
N LEU A 325 -17.06 5.45 4.69
CA LEU A 325 -16.91 4.21 3.92
C LEU A 325 -18.11 3.99 2.98
N VAL A 326 -19.32 4.10 3.51
CA VAL A 326 -20.57 3.92 2.72
C VAL A 326 -20.69 4.97 1.62
N ALA A 327 -20.42 6.24 1.92
CA ALA A 327 -20.45 7.31 0.92
C ALA A 327 -19.44 7.07 -0.21
N MET A 328 -18.23 6.61 0.11
CA MET A 328 -17.20 6.31 -0.90
C MET A 328 -17.56 5.07 -1.73
N LEU A 329 -18.12 4.01 -1.14
CA LEU A 329 -18.62 2.86 -1.91
C LEU A 329 -19.74 3.26 -2.86
N ALA A 330 -20.68 4.11 -2.43
CA ALA A 330 -21.73 4.65 -3.27
C ALA A 330 -21.17 5.53 -4.41
N SER A 331 -20.13 6.33 -4.11
CA SER A 331 -19.42 7.13 -5.12
C SER A 331 -18.69 6.25 -6.15
N MET A 332 -18.13 5.09 -5.74
CA MET A 332 -17.56 4.12 -6.69
C MET A 332 -18.66 3.58 -7.64
N LEU A 333 -19.84 3.25 -7.13
CA LEU A 333 -20.96 2.83 -7.98
C LEU A 333 -21.37 3.93 -8.95
N LEU A 334 -21.49 5.18 -8.51
CA LEU A 334 -21.76 6.31 -9.36
C LEU A 334 -20.72 6.46 -10.49
N GLY A 335 -19.43 6.41 -10.12
CA GLY A 335 -18.34 6.45 -11.10
C GLY A 335 -18.42 5.33 -12.12
N LEU A 336 -18.76 4.11 -11.67
CA LEU A 336 -18.93 2.94 -12.55
C LEU A 336 -20.11 3.14 -13.54
N VAL A 337 -21.25 3.68 -13.08
CA VAL A 337 -22.42 3.98 -13.91
C VAL A 337 -22.07 5.02 -14.98
N LEU A 338 -21.35 6.08 -14.63
CA LEU A 338 -20.91 7.09 -15.61
C LEU A 338 -20.02 6.48 -16.69
N MET A 339 -19.18 5.51 -16.32
CA MET A 339 -18.34 4.79 -17.28
C MET A 339 -19.10 3.86 -18.22
N LEU A 340 -20.41 3.61 -18.04
CA LEU A 340 -21.21 2.83 -18.99
C LEU A 340 -21.50 3.60 -20.28
N VAL A 341 -21.56 4.91 -20.22
CA VAL A 341 -21.89 5.76 -21.37
C VAL A 341 -20.73 5.77 -22.37
N ASN A 342 -21.04 5.75 -23.67
CA ASN A 342 -20.05 5.84 -24.74
C ASN A 342 -19.61 7.30 -24.98
N SER A 343 -19.07 7.93 -23.94
CA SER A 343 -18.51 9.29 -23.98
C SER A 343 -17.21 9.32 -23.22
N LEU A 344 -16.11 9.68 -23.88
CA LEU A 344 -14.79 9.78 -23.25
C LEU A 344 -14.79 10.72 -22.05
N VAL A 345 -15.54 11.82 -22.13
CA VAL A 345 -15.65 12.77 -21.01
C VAL A 345 -16.31 12.13 -19.80
N LEU A 346 -17.43 11.40 -20.00
CA LEU A 346 -18.11 10.73 -18.89
C LEU A 346 -17.31 9.53 -18.35
N ILE A 347 -16.60 8.82 -19.20
CA ILE A 347 -15.67 7.75 -18.78
C ILE A 347 -14.56 8.34 -17.89
N PHE A 348 -13.95 9.46 -18.31
CA PHE A 348 -12.90 10.11 -17.53
C PHE A 348 -13.44 10.65 -16.19
N ILE A 349 -14.57 11.33 -16.18
CA ILE A 349 -15.22 11.82 -14.94
C ILE A 349 -15.60 10.65 -14.04
N GLY A 350 -16.19 9.60 -14.59
CA GLY A 350 -16.55 8.39 -13.86
C GLY A 350 -15.33 7.72 -13.22
N LEU A 351 -14.23 7.61 -13.97
CA LEU A 351 -12.97 7.03 -13.47
C LEU A 351 -12.33 7.92 -12.41
N LEU A 352 -12.42 9.25 -12.55
CA LEU A 352 -11.92 10.21 -11.56
C LEU A 352 -12.67 10.04 -10.22
N ILE A 353 -14.01 9.97 -10.27
CA ILE A 353 -14.86 9.74 -9.09
C ILE A 353 -14.56 8.37 -8.49
N PHE A 354 -14.47 7.34 -9.32
CA PHE A 354 -14.19 5.97 -8.89
C PHE A 354 -12.85 5.86 -8.17
N THR A 355 -11.81 6.47 -8.73
CA THR A 355 -10.47 6.48 -8.16
C THR A 355 -10.39 7.30 -6.87
N PHE A 356 -10.99 8.50 -6.85
CA PHE A 356 -11.10 9.33 -5.65
C PHE A 356 -11.75 8.55 -4.51
N ALA A 357 -12.89 7.92 -4.79
CA ALA A 357 -13.67 7.19 -3.81
C ALA A 357 -12.96 5.91 -3.34
N PHE A 358 -12.31 5.18 -4.23
CA PHE A 358 -11.51 4.01 -3.89
C PHE A 358 -10.41 4.33 -2.86
N PHE A 359 -9.59 5.36 -3.14
CA PHE A 359 -8.49 5.71 -2.23
C PHE A 359 -8.99 6.20 -0.86
N ALA A 360 -10.08 6.97 -0.83
CA ALA A 360 -10.68 7.40 0.43
C ALA A 360 -11.30 6.23 1.21
N ALA A 361 -12.00 5.30 0.55
CA ALA A 361 -12.56 4.10 1.17
C ALA A 361 -11.46 3.20 1.72
N HIS A 362 -10.39 2.95 0.94
CA HIS A 362 -9.22 2.16 1.35
C HIS A 362 -8.54 2.79 2.58
N SER A 363 -8.27 4.10 2.54
CA SER A 363 -7.68 4.83 3.67
C SER A 363 -8.54 4.74 4.93
N THR A 364 -9.87 4.87 4.79
CA THR A 364 -10.82 4.73 5.90
C THR A 364 -10.81 3.31 6.47
N ALA A 365 -10.92 2.28 5.61
CA ALA A 365 -10.97 0.88 6.04
C ALA A 365 -9.65 0.46 6.71
N SER A 366 -8.49 0.78 6.13
CA SER A 366 -7.18 0.41 6.67
C SER A 366 -6.90 1.09 8.01
N SER A 367 -7.26 2.38 8.15
CA SER A 367 -7.15 3.09 9.44
C SER A 367 -8.12 2.51 10.49
N TRP A 368 -9.29 2.05 10.06
CA TRP A 368 -10.25 1.40 10.96
C TRP A 368 -9.73 0.07 11.47
N VAL A 369 -9.13 -0.76 10.60
CA VAL A 369 -8.44 -1.99 11.01
C VAL A 369 -7.38 -1.69 12.08
N SER A 370 -6.54 -0.68 11.88
CA SER A 370 -5.49 -0.32 12.84
C SER A 370 -6.02 0.08 14.22
N VAL A 371 -7.23 0.64 14.29
CA VAL A 371 -7.88 0.99 15.56
C VAL A 371 -8.62 -0.20 16.17
N GLN A 372 -9.25 -1.06 15.36
CA GLN A 372 -9.99 -2.22 15.82
C GLN A 372 -9.05 -3.33 16.33
N SER A 373 -7.86 -3.47 15.75
CA SER A 373 -6.86 -4.50 16.09
C SER A 373 -5.81 -4.03 17.10
N LEU A 374 -6.18 -3.23 18.12
CA LEU A 374 -5.24 -2.56 19.04
C LEU A 374 -4.17 -3.48 19.63
N GLN A 375 -4.54 -4.69 20.07
CA GLN A 375 -3.63 -5.63 20.71
C GLN A 375 -2.61 -6.25 19.74
N TYR A 376 -3.00 -6.45 18.46
CA TYR A 376 -2.17 -7.09 17.43
C TYR A 376 -2.19 -6.29 16.12
N ARG A 377 -1.99 -4.98 16.23
CA ARG A 377 -2.14 -4.01 15.13
C ARG A 377 -1.33 -4.36 13.89
N ALA A 378 -0.07 -4.78 14.05
CA ALA A 378 0.79 -5.14 12.94
C ALA A 378 0.22 -6.33 12.13
N VAL A 379 -0.24 -7.38 12.82
CA VAL A 379 -0.84 -8.56 12.19
C VAL A 379 -2.18 -8.21 11.55
N GLY A 380 -3.02 -7.38 12.21
CA GLY A 380 -4.28 -6.91 11.64
C GLY A 380 -4.08 -6.11 10.35
N SER A 381 -3.10 -5.21 10.32
CA SER A 381 -2.76 -4.44 9.11
C SER A 381 -2.20 -5.33 7.99
N SER A 382 -1.37 -6.33 8.33
CA SER A 382 -0.85 -7.30 7.36
C SER A 382 -1.96 -8.16 6.76
N LEU A 383 -2.93 -8.62 7.57
CA LEU A 383 -4.10 -9.36 7.10
C LEU A 383 -4.99 -8.53 6.18
N TYR A 384 -5.18 -7.26 6.50
CA TYR A 384 -5.91 -6.34 5.62
C TYR A 384 -5.23 -6.20 4.25
N LEU A 385 -3.91 -5.97 4.24
CA LEU A 385 -3.16 -5.86 2.99
C LEU A 385 -3.09 -7.20 2.22
N PHE A 386 -3.01 -8.32 2.94
CA PHE A 386 -3.12 -9.64 2.32
C PHE A 386 -4.45 -9.80 1.58
N CYS A 387 -5.59 -9.54 2.24
CA CYS A 387 -6.91 -9.59 1.61
C CYS A 387 -7.06 -8.58 0.46
N TYR A 388 -6.51 -7.38 0.61
CA TYR A 388 -6.48 -6.34 -0.39
C TYR A 388 -5.79 -6.79 -1.69
N TYR A 389 -4.57 -7.34 -1.61
CA TYR A 389 -3.85 -7.85 -2.79
C TYR A 389 -4.42 -9.18 -3.30
N LEU A 390 -4.97 -10.01 -2.43
CA LEU A 390 -5.72 -11.20 -2.84
C LEU A 390 -6.94 -10.82 -3.69
N GLY A 391 -7.66 -9.76 -3.31
CA GLY A 391 -8.76 -9.19 -4.09
C GLY A 391 -8.31 -8.74 -5.48
N SER A 392 -7.18 -8.03 -5.56
CA SER A 392 -6.54 -7.64 -6.82
C SER A 392 -6.30 -8.85 -7.74
N SER A 393 -5.75 -9.92 -7.18
CA SER A 393 -5.44 -11.14 -7.93
C SER A 393 -6.70 -11.88 -8.37
N VAL A 394 -7.58 -12.20 -7.43
CA VAL A 394 -8.74 -13.06 -7.69
C VAL A 394 -9.78 -12.35 -8.55
N LEU A 395 -10.25 -11.16 -8.12
CA LEU A 395 -11.26 -10.43 -8.88
C LEU A 395 -10.68 -9.86 -10.18
N GLY A 396 -9.42 -9.41 -10.17
CA GLY A 396 -8.74 -8.92 -11.36
C GLY A 396 -8.67 -9.96 -12.49
N SER A 397 -8.40 -11.22 -12.17
CA SER A 397 -8.41 -12.32 -13.15
C SER A 397 -9.81 -12.78 -13.51
N PHE A 398 -10.68 -13.00 -12.49
CA PHE A 398 -12.05 -13.47 -12.73
C PHE A 398 -12.86 -12.52 -13.59
N SER A 399 -12.63 -11.23 -13.43
CA SER A 399 -13.25 -10.18 -14.26
C SER A 399 -12.96 -10.34 -15.75
N GLY A 400 -11.85 -10.99 -16.12
CA GLY A 400 -11.50 -11.29 -17.50
C GLY A 400 -12.48 -12.27 -18.13
N LEU A 401 -12.87 -13.31 -17.41
CA LEU A 401 -13.88 -14.26 -17.89
C LEU A 401 -15.24 -13.59 -18.15
N VAL A 402 -15.59 -12.62 -17.32
CA VAL A 402 -16.80 -11.83 -17.50
C VAL A 402 -16.66 -10.89 -18.71
N TRP A 403 -15.51 -10.25 -18.86
CA TRP A 403 -15.18 -9.40 -20.01
C TRP A 403 -15.27 -10.18 -21.33
N GLU A 404 -14.66 -11.36 -21.41
CA GLU A 404 -14.66 -12.19 -22.62
C GLU A 404 -16.07 -12.61 -23.05
N LYS A 405 -16.96 -12.87 -22.09
CA LYS A 405 -18.32 -13.34 -22.37
C LYS A 405 -19.33 -12.22 -22.59
N ALA A 406 -19.20 -11.12 -21.90
CA ALA A 406 -20.25 -10.08 -21.82
C ALA A 406 -19.72 -8.65 -21.99
N GLY A 407 -18.46 -8.49 -22.37
CA GLY A 407 -17.83 -7.18 -22.62
C GLY A 407 -17.88 -6.23 -21.42
N TRP A 408 -17.82 -4.94 -21.73
CA TRP A 408 -17.79 -3.89 -20.69
C TRP A 408 -19.07 -3.83 -19.86
N LEU A 409 -20.23 -4.03 -20.47
CA LEU A 409 -21.49 -4.00 -19.75
C LEU A 409 -21.57 -5.12 -18.71
N GLY A 410 -21.26 -6.35 -19.12
CA GLY A 410 -21.24 -7.49 -18.19
C GLY A 410 -20.23 -7.32 -17.05
N LEU A 411 -19.03 -6.84 -17.37
CA LEU A 411 -18.01 -6.53 -16.36
C LEU A 411 -18.49 -5.46 -15.38
N SER A 412 -19.13 -4.38 -15.89
CA SER A 412 -19.63 -3.31 -15.03
C SER A 412 -20.76 -3.77 -14.13
N VAL A 413 -21.68 -4.60 -14.64
CA VAL A 413 -22.75 -5.22 -13.83
C VAL A 413 -22.13 -6.11 -12.74
N PHE A 414 -21.16 -6.94 -13.09
CA PHE A 414 -20.47 -7.81 -12.13
C PHE A 414 -19.80 -6.99 -11.01
N ILE A 415 -19.02 -5.96 -11.35
CA ILE A 415 -18.38 -5.07 -10.37
C ILE A 415 -19.43 -4.32 -9.55
N GLY A 416 -20.52 -3.86 -10.19
CA GLY A 416 -21.62 -3.17 -9.53
C GLY A 416 -22.30 -4.04 -8.47
N ILE A 417 -22.54 -5.32 -8.77
CA ILE A 417 -23.10 -6.29 -7.82
C ILE A 417 -22.16 -6.47 -6.63
N ILE A 418 -20.84 -6.63 -6.87
CA ILE A 418 -19.85 -6.80 -5.81
C ILE A 418 -19.80 -5.55 -4.91
N LEU A 419 -19.82 -4.35 -5.48
CA LEU A 419 -19.88 -3.09 -4.72
C LEU A 419 -21.19 -2.94 -3.94
N ALA A 420 -22.32 -3.36 -4.49
CA ALA A 420 -23.59 -3.38 -3.79
C ALA A 420 -23.59 -4.36 -2.60
N ILE A 421 -23.03 -5.56 -2.78
CA ILE A 421 -22.77 -6.51 -1.68
C ILE A 421 -21.87 -5.88 -0.62
N SER A 422 -20.82 -5.19 -1.04
CA SER A 422 -19.90 -4.46 -0.13
C SER A 422 -20.65 -3.43 0.71
N LEU A 423 -21.56 -2.66 0.12
CA LEU A 423 -22.41 -1.69 0.81
C LEU A 423 -23.34 -2.38 1.83
N LEU A 424 -23.96 -3.50 1.46
CA LEU A 424 -24.83 -4.27 2.36
C LEU A 424 -24.04 -4.85 3.55
N VAL A 425 -22.87 -5.43 3.29
CA VAL A 425 -22.02 -5.98 4.34
C VAL A 425 -21.47 -4.87 5.24
N ALA A 426 -21.16 -3.70 4.70
CA ALA A 426 -20.71 -2.56 5.47
C ALA A 426 -21.75 -2.08 6.50
N GLN A 427 -23.06 -2.31 6.29
CA GLN A 427 -24.11 -1.97 7.27
C GLN A 427 -23.91 -2.65 8.62
N GLN A 428 -23.24 -3.81 8.66
CA GLN A 428 -22.93 -4.51 9.91
C GLN A 428 -21.88 -3.77 10.77
N LEU A 429 -21.14 -2.81 10.16
CA LEU A 429 -20.20 -1.94 10.87
C LEU A 429 -20.88 -0.71 11.49
N LYS A 430 -22.17 -0.50 11.20
CA LYS A 430 -22.93 0.65 11.74
C LYS A 430 -22.85 0.63 13.29
N PRO A 431 -22.49 1.76 13.92
CA PRO A 431 -22.51 1.86 15.37
C PRO A 431 -23.92 1.54 15.91
N LYS A 432 -24.02 0.61 16.85
CA LYS A 432 -25.28 0.39 17.56
C LYS A 432 -25.50 1.62 18.44
N ILE A 433 -26.59 2.35 18.22
CA ILE A 433 -27.00 3.45 19.10
C ILE A 433 -27.32 2.80 20.45
N SER A 434 -26.49 3.08 21.45
CA SER A 434 -26.79 2.68 22.83
C SER A 434 -28.02 3.47 23.26
N LYS A 435 -29.09 2.77 23.66
CA LYS A 435 -30.35 3.37 24.19
C LYS A 435 -30.18 4.11 25.54
N LEU A 436 -28.94 4.45 25.92
CA LEU A 436 -28.60 5.00 27.24
C LEU A 436 -28.42 6.53 27.28
N GLU A 437 -28.68 7.25 26.18
CA GLU A 437 -28.60 8.73 26.20
C GLU A 437 -29.96 9.43 26.07
N ILE A 438 -31.05 8.74 26.44
CA ILE A 438 -32.36 9.39 26.65
C ILE A 438 -32.75 9.14 28.08
N LYS A 439 -32.14 9.83 29.04
CA LYS A 439 -32.70 10.13 30.35
C LYS A 439 -32.18 11.49 30.81
#